data_a2726ee766b347e6b0dd524a42460f68
#
_entry.id   a2726ee766b347e6b0dd524a42460f68
#
_cell.length_a   1.000
_cell.length_b   1.000
_cell.length_c   1.000
_cell.angle_alpha   90.00
_cell.angle_beta   90.00
_cell.angle_gamma   90.00
#
_symmetry.space_group_name_H-M   'P 1'
#
loop_
_entity.id
_entity.type
_entity.pdbx_description
1 polymer ?
#
loop_
_entity_poly.entity_id
_entity_poly.type
_entity_poly.pdbx_seq_one_letter_code
_entity_poly.pdbx_strand_id
1 'polypeptide(L)'
;MSIKALLWDLYHFSRFSALGATAALPLLGAGSVAAHLTPRRATGLLAVATAFHLFAYLHNDVCDLDLDRTQPRRRHYPLVRGAVKPELALGLALGCVPLAFALHARLVAADARSPARADASMSLAAAFGAMAIYNRWGKACPFPPFTDLVQALGWAALLRYGALATGRAPTSLTRLLMVYEVLLILMVNGVHGALRDLENDAARGARTTALFLGARMEAGRLRLSWPLLVHTVTLQAALLALPLWYVATRSGKGAGGVVALAAGTAFTLARLARDGQAGDGPGMAHLVLLLSIPIALVAPRLAPLPRLALLAAHLLPLLPNGATYAALRWLLGK
;
A
#
# COMPACT_ATOMS: atom_id res chain seq x y z
N MET A 1 0.29 15.65 29.12
CA MET A 1 0.68 15.56 27.69
C MET A 1 -0.03 16.65 26.90
N SER A 2 0.67 17.42 26.08
CA SER A 2 0.02 18.46 25.26
C SER A 2 -0.82 17.82 24.13
N ILE A 3 -1.85 18.53 23.67
CA ILE A 3 -2.69 18.08 22.53
C ILE A 3 -1.81 17.80 21.30
N LYS A 4 -0.79 18.64 21.06
CA LYS A 4 0.16 18.45 19.95
C LYS A 4 0.91 17.12 20.06
N ALA A 5 1.37 16.76 21.27
CA ALA A 5 2.05 15.48 21.51
C ALA A 5 1.10 14.28 21.32
N LEU A 6 -0.16 14.41 21.76
CA LEU A 6 -1.16 13.36 21.55
C LEU A 6 -1.46 13.15 20.04
N LEU A 7 -1.66 14.24 19.29
CA LEU A 7 -1.91 14.17 17.85
C LEU A 7 -0.71 13.58 17.09
N TRP A 8 0.50 13.92 17.49
CA TRP A 8 1.72 13.36 16.95
C TRP A 8 1.83 11.85 17.19
N ASP A 9 1.51 11.42 18.42
CA ASP A 9 1.49 10.01 18.77
C ASP A 9 0.41 9.23 18.00
N LEU A 10 -0.79 9.76 17.90
CA LEU A 10 -1.87 9.14 17.12
C LEU A 10 -1.51 9.03 15.63
N TYR A 11 -0.88 10.05 15.05
CA TYR A 11 -0.41 10.05 13.67
C TYR A 11 0.57 8.91 13.41
N HIS A 12 1.57 8.71 14.28
CA HIS A 12 2.55 7.64 14.13
C HIS A 12 2.00 6.27 14.50
N PHE A 13 1.21 6.18 15.56
CA PHE A 13 0.60 4.94 16.00
C PHE A 13 -0.37 4.35 14.97
N SER A 14 -1.19 5.20 14.34
CA SER A 14 -2.13 4.77 13.31
C SER A 14 -1.49 4.63 11.91
N ARG A 15 -0.21 4.95 11.74
CA ARG A 15 0.43 5.02 10.41
C ARG A 15 -0.37 5.88 9.43
N PHE A 16 -0.89 7.01 9.92
CA PHE A 16 -1.84 7.86 9.21
C PHE A 16 -1.39 8.25 7.79
N SER A 17 -0.08 8.49 7.58
CA SER A 17 0.47 8.79 6.26
C SER A 17 0.26 7.67 5.23
N ALA A 18 0.14 6.41 5.67
CA ALA A 18 -0.10 5.27 4.78
C ALA A 18 -1.60 4.94 4.62
N LEU A 19 -2.48 5.52 5.46
CA LEU A 19 -3.92 5.25 5.43
C LEU A 19 -4.53 5.53 4.07
N GLY A 20 -4.07 6.58 3.39
CA GLY A 20 -4.62 6.97 2.10
C GLY A 20 -4.44 5.90 1.02
N ALA A 21 -3.27 5.27 0.95
CA ALA A 21 -3.02 4.17 0.01
C ALA A 21 -3.96 2.99 0.28
N THR A 22 -4.14 2.61 1.57
CA THR A 22 -5.09 1.55 1.96
C THR A 22 -6.53 1.91 1.64
N ALA A 23 -6.94 3.14 1.98
CA ALA A 23 -8.31 3.63 1.81
C ALA A 23 -8.71 3.72 0.33
N ALA A 24 -7.75 3.99 -0.57
CA ALA A 24 -7.99 4.05 -2.00
C ALA A 24 -8.39 2.68 -2.59
N LEU A 25 -7.90 1.56 -2.07
CA LEU A 25 -8.07 0.24 -2.68
C LEU A 25 -9.54 -0.19 -2.85
N PRO A 26 -10.40 -0.20 -1.80
CA PRO A 26 -11.79 -0.57 -2.02
C PRO A 26 -12.56 0.47 -2.85
N LEU A 27 -12.15 1.74 -2.86
CA LEU A 27 -12.74 2.74 -3.75
C LEU A 27 -12.35 2.50 -5.21
N LEU A 28 -11.10 2.10 -5.48
CA LEU A 28 -10.63 1.68 -6.80
C LEU A 28 -11.40 0.44 -7.28
N GLY A 29 -11.56 -0.55 -6.41
CA GLY A 29 -12.35 -1.74 -6.69
C GLY A 29 -13.80 -1.40 -7.04
N ALA A 30 -14.47 -0.63 -6.21
CA ALA A 30 -15.86 -0.20 -6.43
C ALA A 30 -15.99 0.65 -7.72
N GLY A 31 -15.08 1.60 -7.94
CA GLY A 31 -15.08 2.45 -9.12
C GLY A 31 -14.76 1.71 -10.43
N SER A 32 -14.12 0.54 -10.35
CA SER A 32 -13.86 -0.29 -11.53
C SER A 32 -15.10 -1.00 -12.07
N VAL A 33 -16.16 -1.13 -11.25
CA VAL A 33 -17.40 -1.87 -11.60
C VAL A 33 -18.65 -1.01 -11.59
N ALA A 34 -18.67 0.13 -10.89
CA ALA A 34 -19.86 0.95 -10.68
C ALA A 34 -19.56 2.43 -10.90
N ALA A 35 -20.20 3.03 -11.91
CA ALA A 35 -20.12 4.48 -12.18
C ALA A 35 -20.79 5.32 -11.07
N HIS A 36 -21.85 4.77 -10.44
CA HIS A 36 -22.62 5.44 -9.40
C HIS A 36 -22.39 4.79 -8.03
N LEU A 37 -21.33 5.21 -7.35
CA LEU A 37 -21.08 4.87 -5.96
C LEU A 37 -21.76 5.91 -5.06
N THR A 38 -22.72 5.47 -4.22
CA THR A 38 -23.40 6.39 -3.28
C THR A 38 -22.42 6.84 -2.19
N PRO A 39 -22.62 8.05 -1.60
CA PRO A 39 -21.81 8.53 -0.48
C PRO A 39 -21.79 7.55 0.70
N ARG A 40 -22.94 6.94 1.02
CA ARG A 40 -23.06 5.92 2.09
C ARG A 40 -22.15 4.72 1.81
N ARG A 41 -22.12 4.22 0.57
CA ARG A 41 -21.23 3.11 0.18
C ARG A 41 -19.76 3.51 0.21
N ALA A 42 -19.43 4.68 -0.30
CA ALA A 42 -18.06 5.20 -0.26
C ALA A 42 -17.56 5.31 1.19
N THR A 43 -18.36 5.91 2.09
CA THR A 43 -18.03 6.03 3.51
C THR A 43 -17.89 4.67 4.20
N GLY A 44 -18.80 3.72 3.90
CA GLY A 44 -18.71 2.36 4.43
C GLY A 44 -17.45 1.62 3.99
N LEU A 45 -17.06 1.74 2.71
CA LEU A 45 -15.82 1.18 2.18
C LEU A 45 -14.58 1.79 2.84
N LEU A 46 -14.58 3.12 3.05
CA LEU A 46 -13.52 3.82 3.75
C LEU A 46 -13.41 3.36 5.22
N ALA A 47 -14.54 3.16 5.91
CA ALA A 47 -14.56 2.69 7.30
C ALA A 47 -13.98 1.26 7.41
N VAL A 48 -14.38 0.34 6.51
CA VAL A 48 -13.80 -1.02 6.46
C VAL A 48 -12.31 -0.96 6.14
N ALA A 49 -11.89 -0.14 5.16
CA ALA A 49 -10.48 0.03 4.83
C ALA A 49 -9.66 0.61 6.00
N THR A 50 -10.22 1.52 6.78
CA THR A 50 -9.57 2.07 7.99
C THR A 50 -9.39 0.99 9.05
N ALA A 51 -10.40 0.17 9.31
CA ALA A 51 -10.27 -0.95 10.24
C ALA A 51 -9.22 -1.97 9.76
N PHE A 52 -9.20 -2.31 8.47
CA PHE A 52 -8.17 -3.16 7.88
C PHE A 52 -6.77 -2.52 8.02
N HIS A 53 -6.64 -1.23 7.74
CA HIS A 53 -5.39 -0.50 7.87
C HIS A 53 -4.82 -0.57 9.28
N LEU A 54 -5.65 -0.26 10.28
CA LEU A 54 -5.24 -0.33 11.68
C LEU A 54 -4.79 -1.74 12.06
N PHE A 55 -5.54 -2.78 11.67
CA PHE A 55 -5.09 -4.16 11.85
C PHE A 55 -3.74 -4.40 11.20
N ALA A 56 -3.61 -4.11 9.90
CA ALA A 56 -2.42 -4.44 9.12
C ALA A 56 -1.16 -3.82 9.73
N TYR A 57 -1.23 -2.56 10.12
CA TYR A 57 -0.05 -1.84 10.63
C TYR A 57 0.20 -2.04 12.12
N LEU A 58 -0.81 -2.03 12.98
CA LEU A 58 -0.60 -2.27 14.41
C LEU A 58 -0.14 -3.70 14.69
N HIS A 59 -0.72 -4.69 14.00
CA HIS A 59 -0.27 -6.07 14.10
C HIS A 59 1.18 -6.22 13.59
N ASN A 60 1.54 -5.56 12.49
CA ASN A 60 2.91 -5.54 12.00
C ASN A 60 3.88 -4.90 13.02
N ASP A 61 3.53 -3.72 13.55
CA ASP A 61 4.36 -3.02 14.54
C ASP A 61 4.59 -3.83 15.82
N VAL A 62 3.61 -4.65 16.22
CA VAL A 62 3.77 -5.59 17.35
C VAL A 62 4.69 -6.76 16.98
N CYS A 63 4.50 -7.36 15.80
CA CYS A 63 5.31 -8.49 15.34
C CYS A 63 6.79 -8.09 15.11
N ASP A 64 7.03 -6.89 14.62
CA ASP A 64 8.36 -6.37 14.30
C ASP A 64 8.99 -5.56 15.44
N LEU A 65 8.37 -5.49 16.64
CA LEU A 65 8.76 -4.55 17.70
C LEU A 65 10.24 -4.62 18.09
N ASP A 66 10.81 -5.82 18.22
CA ASP A 66 12.21 -5.99 18.60
C ASP A 66 13.16 -5.49 17.50
N LEU A 67 12.80 -5.67 16.24
CA LEU A 67 13.54 -5.14 15.11
C LEU A 67 13.38 -3.61 15.03
N ASP A 68 12.16 -3.11 15.24
CA ASP A 68 11.84 -1.68 15.18
C ASP A 68 12.54 -0.86 16.28
N ARG A 69 12.77 -1.44 17.45
CA ARG A 69 13.55 -0.84 18.53
C ARG A 69 15.00 -0.54 18.13
N THR A 70 15.53 -1.25 17.15
CA THR A 70 16.89 -1.03 16.65
C THR A 70 16.96 -0.05 15.48
N GLN A 71 15.80 0.38 14.95
CA GLN A 71 15.69 1.33 13.86
C GLN A 71 15.73 2.79 14.36
N PRO A 72 16.79 3.58 14.07
CA PRO A 72 16.87 4.97 14.54
C PRO A 72 15.69 5.84 14.11
N ARG A 73 15.11 5.55 12.95
CA ARG A 73 13.96 6.28 12.39
C ARG A 73 12.66 6.03 13.15
N ARG A 74 12.53 4.87 13.85
CA ARG A 74 11.31 4.48 14.56
C ARG A 74 11.35 4.77 16.06
N ARG A 75 12.46 5.26 16.60
CA ARG A 75 12.63 5.53 18.03
C ARG A 75 11.58 6.47 18.64
N HIS A 76 10.94 7.30 17.83
CA HIS A 76 9.89 8.22 18.26
C HIS A 76 8.47 7.61 18.21
N TYR A 77 8.32 6.39 17.66
CA TYR A 77 7.01 5.74 17.57
C TYR A 77 6.53 5.32 18.96
N PRO A 78 5.22 5.51 19.28
CA PRO A 78 4.68 5.27 20.62
C PRO A 78 4.92 3.86 21.16
N LEU A 79 4.82 2.84 20.30
CA LEU A 79 5.06 1.45 20.67
C LEU A 79 6.55 1.18 20.93
N VAL A 80 7.44 1.69 20.06
CA VAL A 80 8.90 1.52 20.16
C VAL A 80 9.47 2.17 21.43
N ARG A 81 9.00 3.38 21.77
CA ARG A 81 9.45 4.09 22.99
C ARG A 81 8.73 3.68 24.26
N GLY A 82 7.81 2.70 24.19
CA GLY A 82 7.09 2.17 25.35
C GLY A 82 5.94 3.05 25.87
N ALA A 83 5.49 4.05 25.10
CA ALA A 83 4.33 4.87 25.48
C ALA A 83 2.99 4.14 25.31
N VAL A 84 2.95 3.11 24.49
CA VAL A 84 1.84 2.18 24.31
C VAL A 84 2.33 0.77 24.59
N LYS A 85 1.59 0.01 25.40
CA LYS A 85 1.91 -1.39 25.70
C LYS A 85 1.63 -2.27 24.46
N PRO A 86 2.50 -3.25 24.14
CA PRO A 86 2.31 -4.15 22.99
C PRO A 86 0.98 -4.91 23.05
N GLU A 87 0.56 -5.34 24.25
CA GLU A 87 -0.70 -6.07 24.45
C GLU A 87 -1.92 -5.21 24.08
N LEU A 88 -1.88 -3.91 24.41
CA LEU A 88 -2.94 -2.98 24.03
C LEU A 88 -2.97 -2.78 22.51
N ALA A 89 -1.80 -2.58 21.88
CA ALA A 89 -1.71 -2.43 20.43
C ALA A 89 -2.22 -3.69 19.70
N LEU A 90 -1.85 -4.88 20.18
CA LEU A 90 -2.35 -6.15 19.65
C LEU A 90 -3.86 -6.29 19.85
N GLY A 91 -4.39 -5.98 21.03
CA GLY A 91 -5.84 -6.01 21.31
C GLY A 91 -6.61 -5.08 20.38
N LEU A 92 -6.12 -3.86 20.15
CA LEU A 92 -6.70 -2.91 19.19
C LEU A 92 -6.65 -3.45 17.75
N ALA A 93 -5.50 -4.01 17.33
CA ALA A 93 -5.36 -4.61 16.02
C ALA A 93 -6.38 -5.74 15.81
N LEU A 94 -6.44 -6.70 16.73
CA LEU A 94 -7.36 -7.84 16.64
C LEU A 94 -8.83 -7.39 16.72
N GLY A 95 -9.16 -6.37 17.51
CA GLY A 95 -10.50 -5.78 17.58
C GLY A 95 -10.97 -5.14 16.27
N CYS A 96 -10.04 -4.70 15.43
CA CYS A 96 -10.36 -4.18 14.10
C CYS A 96 -10.93 -5.25 13.15
N VAL A 97 -10.64 -6.53 13.36
CA VAL A 97 -11.17 -7.62 12.52
C VAL A 97 -12.69 -7.74 12.65
N PRO A 98 -13.27 -8.03 13.84
CA PRO A 98 -14.73 -8.08 14.00
C PRO A 98 -15.39 -6.74 13.67
N LEU A 99 -14.74 -5.61 13.95
CA LEU A 99 -15.25 -4.29 13.56
C LEU A 99 -15.40 -4.18 12.04
N ALA A 100 -14.40 -4.57 11.27
CA ALA A 100 -14.46 -4.54 9.80
C ALA A 100 -15.59 -5.41 9.25
N PHE A 101 -15.81 -6.61 9.82
CA PHE A 101 -16.90 -7.49 9.41
C PHE A 101 -18.28 -6.97 9.83
N ALA A 102 -18.40 -6.31 10.99
CA ALA A 102 -19.63 -5.63 11.40
C ALA A 102 -19.97 -4.44 10.47
N LEU A 103 -18.96 -3.65 10.10
CA LEU A 103 -19.12 -2.56 9.14
C LEU A 103 -19.50 -3.10 7.75
N HIS A 104 -18.85 -4.17 7.30
CA HIS A 104 -19.17 -4.87 6.06
C HIS A 104 -20.63 -5.36 6.07
N ALA A 105 -21.07 -6.05 7.13
CA ALA A 105 -22.45 -6.54 7.25
C ALA A 105 -23.47 -5.43 7.10
N ARG A 106 -23.24 -4.26 7.74
CA ARG A 106 -24.09 -3.06 7.62
C ARG A 106 -24.08 -2.47 6.20
N LEU A 107 -22.92 -2.50 5.54
CA LEU A 107 -22.74 -1.98 4.18
C LEU A 107 -23.55 -2.77 3.16
N VAL A 108 -23.54 -4.10 3.27
CA VAL A 108 -24.18 -5.02 2.31
C VAL A 108 -25.58 -5.48 2.74
N ALA A 109 -26.10 -5.02 3.89
CA ALA A 109 -27.42 -5.44 4.40
C ALA A 109 -28.55 -5.16 3.43
N ALA A 110 -28.49 -4.04 2.68
CA ALA A 110 -29.51 -3.68 1.69
C ALA A 110 -29.54 -4.62 0.47
N ASP A 111 -28.44 -5.33 0.21
CA ASP A 111 -28.28 -6.24 -0.93
C ASP A 111 -28.25 -7.72 -0.45
N ALA A 112 -29.04 -8.06 0.54
CA ALA A 112 -28.98 -9.33 1.29
C ALA A 112 -29.06 -10.62 0.43
N ARG A 113 -29.62 -10.53 -0.77
CA ARG A 113 -29.80 -11.67 -1.70
C ARG A 113 -28.72 -11.76 -2.77
N SER A 114 -27.73 -10.86 -2.81
CA SER A 114 -26.69 -10.89 -3.85
C SER A 114 -25.65 -11.98 -3.54
N PRO A 115 -25.36 -12.90 -4.50
CA PRO A 115 -24.28 -13.89 -4.34
C PRO A 115 -22.91 -13.22 -4.13
N ALA A 116 -22.70 -12.00 -4.64
CA ALA A 116 -21.48 -11.23 -4.43
C ALA A 116 -21.21 -10.89 -2.95
N ARG A 117 -22.21 -11.02 -2.06
CA ARG A 117 -22.03 -10.78 -0.62
C ARG A 117 -21.10 -11.78 0.04
N ALA A 118 -21.30 -13.08 -0.24
CA ALA A 118 -20.45 -14.14 0.30
C ALA A 118 -19.01 -13.98 -0.23
N ASP A 119 -18.87 -13.68 -1.52
CA ASP A 119 -17.57 -13.45 -2.15
C ASP A 119 -16.87 -12.21 -1.59
N ALA A 120 -17.62 -11.15 -1.24
CA ALA A 120 -17.07 -9.96 -0.59
C ALA A 120 -16.54 -10.30 0.80
N SER A 121 -17.30 -11.05 1.62
CA SER A 121 -16.85 -11.50 2.94
C SER A 121 -15.60 -12.37 2.84
N MET A 122 -15.56 -13.31 1.89
CA MET A 122 -14.39 -14.15 1.65
C MET A 122 -13.17 -13.33 1.20
N SER A 123 -13.38 -12.33 0.34
CA SER A 123 -12.31 -11.45 -0.12
C SER A 123 -11.73 -10.60 1.03
N LEU A 124 -12.60 -10.11 1.92
CA LEU A 124 -12.19 -9.38 3.13
C LEU A 124 -11.43 -10.31 4.10
N ALA A 125 -11.91 -11.53 4.32
CA ALA A 125 -11.24 -12.53 5.15
C ALA A 125 -9.85 -12.89 4.57
N ALA A 126 -9.76 -13.08 3.25
CA ALA A 126 -8.48 -13.34 2.58
C ALA A 126 -7.50 -12.17 2.75
N ALA A 127 -7.98 -10.92 2.69
CA ALA A 127 -7.15 -9.75 2.94
C ALA A 127 -6.55 -9.75 4.36
N PHE A 128 -7.39 -9.94 5.38
CA PHE A 128 -6.93 -10.02 6.78
C PHE A 128 -6.00 -11.20 7.02
N GLY A 129 -6.33 -12.39 6.50
CA GLY A 129 -5.53 -13.60 6.64
C GLY A 129 -4.14 -13.45 6.01
N ALA A 130 -4.07 -12.94 4.79
CA ALA A 130 -2.79 -12.69 4.10
C ALA A 130 -1.91 -11.71 4.88
N MET A 131 -2.50 -10.62 5.42
CA MET A 131 -1.76 -9.66 6.24
C MET A 131 -1.30 -10.29 7.56
N ALA A 132 -2.12 -11.12 8.22
CA ALA A 132 -1.71 -11.84 9.43
C ALA A 132 -0.52 -12.76 9.16
N ILE A 133 -0.56 -13.51 8.06
CA ILE A 133 0.54 -14.40 7.63
C ILE A 133 1.82 -13.59 7.37
N TYR A 134 1.72 -12.55 6.57
CA TYR A 134 2.87 -11.69 6.28
C TYR A 134 3.46 -11.07 7.54
N ASN A 135 2.65 -10.47 8.39
CA ASN A 135 3.12 -9.82 9.61
C ASN A 135 3.84 -10.79 10.55
N ARG A 136 3.38 -12.06 10.61
CA ARG A 136 3.96 -13.05 11.53
C ARG A 136 5.23 -13.69 11.00
N TRP A 137 5.36 -13.89 9.69
CA TRP A 137 6.46 -14.65 9.08
C TRP A 137 7.26 -13.88 8.02
N GLY A 138 6.86 -12.66 7.64
CA GLY A 138 7.45 -11.91 6.52
C GLY A 138 8.98 -11.81 6.61
N LYS A 139 9.49 -11.39 7.75
CA LYS A 139 10.94 -11.19 7.97
C LYS A 139 11.69 -12.44 8.46
N ALA A 140 10.99 -13.53 8.77
CA ALA A 140 11.58 -14.80 9.20
C ALA A 140 11.64 -15.85 8.09
N CYS A 141 10.87 -15.70 7.03
CA CYS A 141 10.74 -16.67 5.94
C CYS A 141 12.07 -16.85 5.18
N PRO A 142 12.50 -18.10 4.92
CA PRO A 142 13.71 -18.36 4.11
C PRO A 142 13.61 -17.87 2.67
N PHE A 143 12.38 -17.71 2.14
CA PHE A 143 12.11 -17.23 0.80
C PHE A 143 11.23 -15.96 0.84
N PRO A 144 11.80 -14.78 1.14
CA PRO A 144 11.06 -13.53 1.31
C PRO A 144 10.15 -13.14 0.14
N PRO A 145 10.49 -13.39 -1.15
CA PRO A 145 9.57 -13.06 -2.25
C PRO A 145 8.20 -13.73 -2.13
N PHE A 146 8.11 -14.90 -1.49
CA PHE A 146 6.84 -15.56 -1.22
C PHE A 146 5.98 -14.78 -0.21
N THR A 147 6.57 -14.29 0.87
CA THR A 147 5.83 -13.52 1.87
C THR A 147 5.44 -12.14 1.35
N ASP A 148 6.28 -11.51 0.53
CA ASP A 148 5.91 -10.28 -0.19
C ASP A 148 4.71 -10.54 -1.13
N LEU A 149 4.69 -11.68 -1.82
CA LEU A 149 3.54 -12.08 -2.65
C LEU A 149 2.27 -12.31 -1.81
N VAL A 150 2.38 -12.98 -0.66
CA VAL A 150 1.24 -13.18 0.26
C VAL A 150 0.68 -11.84 0.70
N GLN A 151 1.52 -10.90 1.08
CA GLN A 151 1.09 -9.54 1.41
C GLN A 151 0.40 -8.87 0.23
N ALA A 152 1.01 -8.92 -0.95
CA ALA A 152 0.48 -8.32 -2.17
C ALA A 152 -0.91 -8.87 -2.52
N LEU A 153 -1.13 -10.17 -2.38
CA LEU A 153 -2.43 -10.81 -2.55
C LEU A 153 -3.46 -10.31 -1.52
N GLY A 154 -3.03 -10.03 -0.29
CA GLY A 154 -3.89 -9.42 0.73
C GLY A 154 -4.41 -8.03 0.33
N TRP A 155 -3.52 -7.17 -0.19
CA TRP A 155 -3.90 -5.85 -0.70
C TRP A 155 -4.80 -5.94 -1.93
N ALA A 156 -4.50 -6.84 -2.88
CA ALA A 156 -5.35 -7.09 -4.04
C ALA A 156 -6.72 -7.67 -3.65
N ALA A 157 -6.80 -8.47 -2.59
CA ALA A 157 -8.06 -8.96 -2.05
C ALA A 157 -8.89 -7.82 -1.44
N LEU A 158 -8.29 -6.82 -0.78
CA LEU A 158 -9.00 -5.63 -0.31
C LEU A 158 -9.57 -4.80 -1.46
N LEU A 159 -8.82 -4.67 -2.57
CA LEU A 159 -9.32 -4.03 -3.80
C LEU A 159 -10.51 -4.81 -4.37
N ARG A 160 -10.39 -6.14 -4.52
CA ARG A 160 -11.47 -7.03 -4.98
C ARG A 160 -12.70 -6.92 -4.07
N TYR A 161 -12.51 -6.86 -2.76
CA TYR A 161 -13.58 -6.61 -1.79
C TYR A 161 -14.41 -5.38 -2.16
N GLY A 162 -13.74 -4.27 -2.50
CA GLY A 162 -14.43 -3.04 -2.90
C GLY A 162 -15.36 -3.22 -4.10
N ALA A 163 -14.94 -3.97 -5.11
CA ALA A 163 -15.78 -4.30 -6.27
C ALA A 163 -17.01 -5.14 -5.84
N LEU A 164 -16.78 -6.23 -5.12
CA LEU A 164 -17.83 -7.17 -4.68
C LEU A 164 -18.83 -6.55 -3.70
N ALA A 165 -18.37 -5.64 -2.83
CA ALA A 165 -19.23 -4.91 -1.89
C ALA A 165 -20.24 -3.97 -2.56
N THR A 166 -20.10 -3.72 -3.88
CA THR A 166 -21.12 -3.04 -4.68
C THR A 166 -22.24 -3.96 -5.16
N GLY A 167 -22.15 -5.27 -4.91
CA GLY A 167 -23.06 -6.29 -5.45
C GLY A 167 -22.76 -6.70 -6.89
N ARG A 168 -21.62 -6.31 -7.46
CA ARG A 168 -21.23 -6.56 -8.85
C ARG A 168 -20.00 -7.46 -8.95
N ALA A 169 -19.96 -8.28 -10.01
CA ALA A 169 -18.79 -9.10 -10.33
C ALA A 169 -17.59 -8.24 -10.80
N PRO A 170 -16.35 -8.67 -10.49
CA PRO A 170 -15.14 -8.01 -10.96
C PRO A 170 -15.06 -7.94 -12.49
N THR A 171 -14.77 -6.76 -13.03
CA THR A 171 -14.60 -6.51 -14.47
C THR A 171 -13.16 -6.78 -14.94
N SER A 172 -12.90 -6.62 -16.24
CA SER A 172 -11.52 -6.64 -16.77
C SER A 172 -10.64 -5.55 -16.12
N LEU A 173 -11.21 -4.37 -15.86
CA LEU A 173 -10.50 -3.30 -15.14
C LEU A 173 -10.20 -3.71 -13.69
N THR A 174 -11.16 -4.30 -12.99
CA THR A 174 -10.92 -4.80 -11.63
C THR A 174 -9.76 -5.79 -11.59
N ARG A 175 -9.75 -6.77 -12.51
CA ARG A 175 -8.68 -7.78 -12.59
C ARG A 175 -7.32 -7.16 -12.92
N LEU A 176 -7.28 -6.20 -13.84
CA LEU A 176 -6.07 -5.44 -14.14
C LEU A 176 -5.54 -4.71 -12.90
N LEU A 177 -6.42 -4.01 -12.18
CA LEU A 177 -6.05 -3.28 -10.96
C LEU A 177 -5.57 -4.23 -9.85
N MET A 178 -6.14 -5.43 -9.71
CA MET A 178 -5.65 -6.45 -8.78
C MET A 178 -4.24 -6.90 -9.12
N VAL A 179 -3.96 -7.20 -10.40
CA VAL A 179 -2.61 -7.58 -10.85
C VAL A 179 -1.63 -6.42 -10.66
N TYR A 180 -2.07 -5.20 -10.99
CA TYR A 180 -1.29 -3.99 -10.78
C TYR A 180 -0.92 -3.80 -9.31
N GLU A 181 -1.89 -3.99 -8.40
CA GLU A 181 -1.66 -3.88 -6.95
C GLU A 181 -0.67 -4.93 -6.45
N VAL A 182 -0.76 -6.18 -6.94
CA VAL A 182 0.24 -7.20 -6.60
C VAL A 182 1.65 -6.75 -7.01
N LEU A 183 1.84 -6.30 -8.24
CA LEU A 183 3.13 -5.83 -8.74
C LEU A 183 3.62 -4.58 -7.98
N LEU A 184 2.69 -3.68 -7.64
CA LEU A 184 2.99 -2.48 -6.88
C LEU A 184 3.50 -2.81 -5.47
N ILE A 185 2.85 -3.71 -4.75
CA ILE A 185 3.30 -4.13 -3.42
C ILE A 185 4.64 -4.87 -3.48
N LEU A 186 4.88 -5.69 -4.48
CA LEU A 186 6.19 -6.30 -4.69
C LEU A 186 7.29 -5.25 -4.93
N MET A 187 6.99 -4.17 -5.67
CA MET A 187 7.90 -3.03 -5.84
C MET A 187 8.09 -2.26 -4.52
N VAL A 188 7.00 -1.99 -3.79
CA VAL A 188 7.04 -1.23 -2.52
C VAL A 188 7.86 -1.96 -1.46
N ASN A 189 7.55 -3.23 -1.21
CA ASN A 189 8.17 -3.98 -0.13
C ASN A 189 9.49 -4.63 -0.55
N GLY A 190 9.48 -5.35 -1.67
CA GLY A 190 10.65 -6.12 -2.13
C GLY A 190 11.80 -5.23 -2.60
N VAL A 191 11.50 -4.00 -3.04
CA VAL A 191 12.52 -3.05 -3.52
C VAL A 191 12.64 -1.84 -2.60
N HIS A 192 11.68 -0.90 -2.64
CA HIS A 192 11.85 0.38 -1.94
C HIS A 192 11.95 0.24 -0.42
N GLY A 193 11.06 -0.52 0.20
CA GLY A 193 11.04 -0.77 1.65
C GLY A 193 12.27 -1.54 2.10
N ALA A 194 12.59 -2.63 1.39
CA ALA A 194 13.73 -3.48 1.70
C ALA A 194 15.09 -2.76 1.53
N LEU A 195 15.23 -1.92 0.51
CA LEU A 195 16.46 -1.11 0.33
C LEU A 195 16.57 0.01 1.37
N ARG A 196 15.45 0.60 1.76
CA ARG A 196 15.41 1.63 2.79
C ARG A 196 15.91 1.12 4.15
N ASP A 197 15.53 -0.11 4.50
CA ASP A 197 15.82 -0.71 5.82
C ASP A 197 17.00 -1.69 5.78
N LEU A 198 17.69 -1.81 4.61
CA LEU A 198 18.69 -2.83 4.28
C LEU A 198 19.79 -3.01 5.34
N GLU A 199 20.38 -1.91 5.83
CA GLU A 199 21.48 -1.96 6.78
C GLU A 199 21.04 -2.54 8.13
N ASN A 200 19.90 -2.08 8.65
CA ASN A 200 19.35 -2.57 9.90
C ASN A 200 18.87 -4.02 9.78
N ASP A 201 18.17 -4.33 8.70
CA ASP A 201 17.65 -5.68 8.44
C ASP A 201 18.80 -6.70 8.32
N ALA A 202 19.88 -6.35 7.60
CA ALA A 202 21.09 -7.18 7.49
C ALA A 202 21.77 -7.38 8.86
N ALA A 203 21.94 -6.31 9.64
CA ALA A 203 22.59 -6.36 10.95
C ALA A 203 21.81 -7.20 11.97
N ARG A 204 20.50 -7.41 11.78
CA ARG A 204 19.60 -8.16 12.68
C ARG A 204 19.19 -9.51 12.12
N GLY A 205 19.71 -9.92 10.97
CA GLY A 205 19.38 -11.20 10.35
C GLY A 205 17.94 -11.29 9.83
N ALA A 206 17.27 -10.15 9.64
CA ALA A 206 15.96 -10.10 8.98
C ALA A 206 16.09 -10.53 7.52
N ARG A 207 15.09 -11.25 7.02
CA ARG A 207 15.08 -11.76 5.65
C ARG A 207 14.15 -10.91 4.81
N THR A 208 14.72 -10.20 3.84
CA THR A 208 13.98 -9.36 2.89
C THR A 208 14.34 -9.72 1.46
N THR A 209 13.45 -9.43 0.52
CA THR A 209 13.68 -9.73 -0.90
C THR A 209 14.94 -9.07 -1.44
N ALA A 210 15.25 -7.82 -1.05
CA ALA A 210 16.47 -7.16 -1.50
C ALA A 210 17.74 -7.88 -1.01
N LEU A 211 17.78 -8.31 0.28
CA LEU A 211 18.89 -9.10 0.83
C LEU A 211 18.98 -10.47 0.17
N PHE A 212 17.86 -11.16 -0.02
CA PHE A 212 17.79 -12.45 -0.69
C PHE A 212 18.31 -12.38 -2.13
N LEU A 213 17.99 -11.31 -2.85
CA LEU A 213 18.49 -11.05 -4.19
C LEU A 213 19.92 -10.45 -4.22
N GLY A 214 20.60 -10.34 -3.07
CA GLY A 214 22.02 -10.00 -2.97
C GLY A 214 22.35 -8.51 -2.87
N ALA A 215 21.39 -7.64 -2.54
CA ALA A 215 21.71 -6.26 -2.19
C ALA A 215 22.48 -6.22 -0.85
N ARG A 216 23.44 -5.32 -0.74
CA ARG A 216 24.27 -5.18 0.46
C ARG A 216 24.83 -3.77 0.62
N MET A 217 25.25 -3.45 1.84
CA MET A 217 26.04 -2.25 2.11
C MET A 217 27.52 -2.60 2.07
N GLU A 218 28.32 -1.86 1.29
CA GLU A 218 29.76 -1.98 1.25
C GLU A 218 30.40 -0.58 1.46
N ALA A 219 31.22 -0.45 2.49
CA ALA A 219 31.86 0.82 2.84
C ALA A 219 30.89 2.00 2.93
N GLY A 220 29.69 1.78 3.52
CA GLY A 220 28.64 2.80 3.65
C GLY A 220 27.89 3.14 2.35
N ARG A 221 28.11 2.38 1.27
CA ARG A 221 27.43 2.57 -0.02
C ARG A 221 26.55 1.37 -0.37
N LEU A 222 25.38 1.67 -0.91
CA LEU A 222 24.46 0.65 -1.40
C LEU A 222 25.05 0.00 -2.67
N ARG A 223 25.14 -1.34 -2.65
CA ARG A 223 25.48 -2.18 -3.81
C ARG A 223 24.25 -2.96 -4.23
N LEU A 224 23.75 -2.63 -5.40
CA LEU A 224 22.67 -3.38 -6.04
C LEU A 224 23.26 -4.57 -6.78
N SER A 225 22.67 -5.74 -6.57
CA SER A 225 23.01 -6.96 -7.30
C SER A 225 22.30 -7.00 -8.65
N TRP A 226 22.83 -7.76 -9.59
CA TRP A 226 22.18 -8.00 -10.88
C TRP A 226 20.78 -8.66 -10.73
N PRO A 227 20.56 -9.69 -9.88
CA PRO A 227 19.22 -10.25 -9.67
C PRO A 227 18.20 -9.23 -9.20
N LEU A 228 18.59 -8.33 -8.27
CA LEU A 228 17.67 -7.27 -7.81
C LEU A 228 17.36 -6.25 -8.89
N LEU A 229 18.34 -5.88 -9.71
CA LEU A 229 18.14 -4.97 -10.84
C LEU A 229 17.16 -5.57 -11.86
N VAL A 230 17.36 -6.84 -12.25
CA VAL A 230 16.44 -7.56 -13.15
C VAL A 230 15.04 -7.63 -12.55
N HIS A 231 14.92 -7.99 -11.28
CA HIS A 231 13.62 -8.02 -10.57
C HIS A 231 12.92 -6.65 -10.61
N THR A 232 13.64 -5.59 -10.28
CA THR A 232 13.10 -4.21 -10.26
C THR A 232 12.65 -3.77 -11.65
N VAL A 233 13.48 -3.98 -12.68
CA VAL A 233 13.14 -3.60 -14.05
C VAL A 233 11.96 -4.40 -14.58
N THR A 234 11.88 -5.69 -14.27
CA THR A 234 10.75 -6.54 -14.66
C THR A 234 9.44 -6.06 -14.03
N LEU A 235 9.45 -5.77 -12.72
CA LEU A 235 8.28 -5.20 -12.03
C LEU A 235 7.88 -3.87 -12.65
N GLN A 236 8.85 -2.98 -12.90
CA GLN A 236 8.58 -1.69 -13.51
C GLN A 236 7.98 -1.83 -14.91
N ALA A 237 8.56 -2.68 -15.75
CA ALA A 237 8.06 -2.92 -17.10
C ALA A 237 6.61 -3.43 -17.08
N ALA A 238 6.29 -4.37 -16.18
CA ALA A 238 4.93 -4.89 -16.02
C ALA A 238 3.96 -3.83 -15.50
N LEU A 239 4.37 -3.02 -14.50
CA LEU A 239 3.58 -1.91 -13.95
C LEU A 239 3.25 -0.83 -15.01
N LEU A 240 4.10 -0.66 -16.01
CA LEU A 240 3.85 0.26 -17.13
C LEU A 240 3.05 -0.40 -18.26
N ALA A 241 3.41 -1.62 -18.62
CA ALA A 241 2.80 -2.33 -19.76
C ALA A 241 1.30 -2.57 -19.55
N LEU A 242 0.89 -2.99 -18.34
CA LEU A 242 -0.51 -3.31 -18.04
C LEU A 242 -1.46 -2.11 -18.25
N PRO A 243 -1.26 -0.94 -17.62
CA PRO A 243 -2.15 0.20 -17.81
C PRO A 243 -2.07 0.78 -19.23
N LEU A 244 -0.88 0.81 -19.84
CA LEU A 244 -0.71 1.30 -21.21
C LEU A 244 -1.44 0.40 -22.22
N TRP A 245 -1.31 -0.91 -22.10
CA TRP A 245 -2.08 -1.88 -22.91
C TRP A 245 -3.58 -1.67 -22.73
N TYR A 246 -4.05 -1.48 -21.48
CA TYR A 246 -5.46 -1.29 -21.21
C TYR A 246 -6.02 -0.03 -21.88
N VAL A 247 -5.31 1.11 -21.79
CA VAL A 247 -5.78 2.35 -22.41
C VAL A 247 -5.67 2.32 -23.92
N ALA A 248 -4.66 1.65 -24.48
CA ALA A 248 -4.49 1.47 -25.92
C ALA A 248 -5.63 0.63 -26.54
N THR A 249 -6.10 -0.41 -25.81
CA THR A 249 -7.13 -1.33 -26.32
C THR A 249 -8.57 -0.90 -26.02
N ARG A 250 -8.78 0.04 -25.08
CA ARG A 250 -10.12 0.39 -24.57
C ARG A 250 -10.52 1.86 -24.79
N SER A 251 -9.70 2.67 -25.45
CA SER A 251 -9.99 4.09 -25.82
C SER A 251 -10.66 4.87 -24.67
N GLY A 252 -10.01 4.94 -23.49
CA GLY A 252 -10.65 5.39 -22.25
C GLY A 252 -10.36 6.86 -21.91
N LYS A 253 -11.31 7.48 -21.20
CA LYS A 253 -11.07 8.73 -20.46
C LYS A 253 -9.90 8.52 -19.51
N GLY A 254 -8.91 9.41 -19.50
CA GLY A 254 -7.71 9.30 -18.66
C GLY A 254 -6.46 8.74 -19.35
N ALA A 255 -6.54 8.30 -20.62
CA ALA A 255 -5.40 7.72 -21.34
C ALA A 255 -4.17 8.64 -21.34
N GLY A 256 -4.33 9.93 -21.64
CA GLY A 256 -3.24 10.89 -21.61
C GLY A 256 -2.58 11.02 -20.24
N GLY A 257 -3.38 11.02 -19.16
CA GLY A 257 -2.88 11.02 -17.79
C GLY A 257 -2.07 9.76 -17.47
N VAL A 258 -2.55 8.59 -17.89
CA VAL A 258 -1.82 7.30 -17.69
C VAL A 258 -0.48 7.31 -18.42
N VAL A 259 -0.44 7.80 -19.67
CA VAL A 259 0.80 7.90 -20.46
C VAL A 259 1.80 8.86 -19.80
N ALA A 260 1.35 10.03 -19.36
CA ALA A 260 2.19 11.02 -18.68
C ALA A 260 2.75 10.46 -17.34
N LEU A 261 1.92 9.78 -16.55
CA LEU A 261 2.35 9.13 -15.30
C LEU A 261 3.33 7.98 -15.57
N ALA A 262 3.09 7.16 -16.60
CA ALA A 262 4.01 6.10 -16.99
C ALA A 262 5.38 6.66 -17.38
N ALA A 263 5.43 7.72 -18.17
CA ALA A 263 6.69 8.40 -18.50
C ALA A 263 7.37 8.98 -17.25
N GLY A 264 6.62 9.61 -16.35
CA GLY A 264 7.14 10.13 -15.08
C GLY A 264 7.73 9.05 -14.18
N THR A 265 7.07 7.88 -14.06
CA THR A 265 7.60 6.75 -13.26
C THR A 265 8.87 6.17 -13.88
N ALA A 266 8.93 6.01 -15.21
CA ALA A 266 10.14 5.54 -15.90
C ALA A 266 11.30 6.52 -15.70
N PHE A 267 11.03 7.81 -15.82
CA PHE A 267 12.03 8.86 -15.58
C PHE A 267 12.55 8.85 -14.14
N THR A 268 11.65 8.76 -13.14
CA THR A 268 12.07 8.71 -11.72
C THR A 268 12.89 7.49 -11.41
N LEU A 269 12.54 6.31 -11.94
CA LEU A 269 13.34 5.09 -11.74
C LEU A 269 14.72 5.18 -12.40
N ALA A 270 14.79 5.70 -13.63
CA ALA A 270 16.07 5.91 -14.33
C ALA A 270 16.96 6.88 -13.56
N ARG A 271 16.38 7.96 -12.99
CA ARG A 271 17.11 8.91 -12.17
C ARG A 271 17.57 8.29 -10.85
N LEU A 272 16.73 7.48 -10.18
CA LEU A 272 17.10 6.73 -8.97
C LEU A 272 18.30 5.79 -9.24
N ALA A 273 18.26 5.06 -10.35
CA ALA A 273 19.34 4.15 -10.73
C ALA A 273 20.66 4.88 -10.99
N ARG A 274 20.57 6.06 -11.62
CA ARG A 274 21.77 6.89 -11.91
C ARG A 274 22.35 7.51 -10.65
N ASP A 275 21.51 8.07 -9.79
CA ASP A 275 21.93 8.81 -8.60
C ASP A 275 22.41 7.88 -7.46
N GLY A 276 22.15 6.57 -7.57
CA GLY A 276 22.57 5.55 -6.59
C GLY A 276 21.96 5.77 -5.20
N GLN A 277 20.88 6.55 -5.11
CA GLN A 277 20.25 6.92 -3.85
C GLN A 277 19.08 5.99 -3.54
N ALA A 278 19.25 5.14 -2.54
CA ALA A 278 18.14 4.51 -1.82
C ALA A 278 17.80 5.40 -0.63
N GLY A 279 16.78 6.23 -0.77
CA GLY A 279 16.34 7.13 0.31
C GLY A 279 14.83 7.30 0.32
N ASP A 280 14.31 7.83 1.45
CA ASP A 280 12.86 8.03 1.63
C ASP A 280 12.25 8.93 0.55
N GLY A 281 12.97 9.97 0.11
CA GLY A 281 12.46 10.95 -0.83
C GLY A 281 12.28 10.42 -2.26
N PRO A 282 13.34 9.92 -2.90
CA PRO A 282 13.28 9.38 -4.25
C PRO A 282 12.31 8.20 -4.38
N GLY A 283 12.35 7.27 -3.42
CA GLY A 283 11.42 6.14 -3.37
C GLY A 283 9.97 6.59 -3.22
N MET A 284 9.70 7.59 -2.37
CA MET A 284 8.36 8.17 -2.20
C MET A 284 7.86 8.84 -3.49
N ALA A 285 8.71 9.61 -4.18
CA ALA A 285 8.33 10.24 -5.44
C ALA A 285 7.90 9.20 -6.49
N HIS A 286 8.69 8.14 -6.65
CA HIS A 286 8.37 7.05 -7.56
C HIS A 286 7.06 6.34 -7.18
N LEU A 287 6.87 6.03 -5.89
CA LEU A 287 5.66 5.36 -5.38
C LEU A 287 4.40 6.19 -5.61
N VAL A 288 4.44 7.50 -5.34
CA VAL A 288 3.28 8.38 -5.57
C VAL A 288 2.87 8.38 -7.04
N LEU A 289 3.83 8.39 -7.97
CA LEU A 289 3.53 8.31 -9.39
C LEU A 289 2.92 6.96 -9.77
N LEU A 290 3.44 5.84 -9.26
CA LEU A 290 2.86 4.51 -9.47
C LEU A 290 1.43 4.42 -8.92
N LEU A 291 1.19 4.90 -7.70
CA LEU A 291 -0.15 4.95 -7.09
C LEU A 291 -1.12 5.85 -7.87
N SER A 292 -0.62 6.86 -8.60
CA SER A 292 -1.44 7.77 -9.40
C SER A 292 -2.03 7.11 -10.66
N ILE A 293 -1.40 6.06 -11.19
CA ILE A 293 -1.85 5.37 -12.41
C ILE A 293 -3.23 4.73 -12.24
N PRO A 294 -3.50 3.88 -11.22
CA PRO A 294 -4.84 3.33 -10.99
C PRO A 294 -5.88 4.42 -10.68
N ILE A 295 -5.47 5.52 -10.02
CA ILE A 295 -6.34 6.67 -9.79
C ILE A 295 -6.77 7.31 -11.12
N ALA A 296 -5.82 7.53 -12.05
CA ALA A 296 -6.11 8.08 -13.36
C ALA A 296 -7.06 7.21 -14.19
N LEU A 297 -7.02 5.89 -14.02
CA LEU A 297 -7.92 4.94 -14.67
C LEU A 297 -9.35 4.95 -14.10
N VAL A 298 -9.51 5.18 -12.79
CA VAL A 298 -10.78 5.00 -12.09
C VAL A 298 -11.47 6.33 -11.79
N ALA A 299 -10.76 7.37 -11.38
CA ALA A 299 -11.35 8.66 -10.97
C ALA A 299 -12.29 9.28 -12.02
N PRO A 300 -11.98 9.25 -13.35
CA PRO A 300 -12.89 9.80 -14.36
C PRO A 300 -14.23 9.06 -14.47
N ARG A 301 -14.34 7.85 -13.92
CA ARG A 301 -15.53 6.99 -13.94
C ARG A 301 -16.46 7.22 -12.75
N LEU A 302 -15.94 7.86 -11.69
CA LEU A 302 -16.68 8.10 -10.46
C LEU A 302 -17.49 9.39 -10.51
N ALA A 303 -18.64 9.40 -9.82
CA ALA A 303 -19.38 10.60 -9.51
C ALA A 303 -18.53 11.58 -8.65
N PRO A 304 -18.86 12.88 -8.61
CA PRO A 304 -17.98 13.91 -8.00
C PRO A 304 -17.54 13.59 -6.56
N LEU A 305 -18.43 13.19 -5.67
CA LEU A 305 -18.10 12.99 -4.26
C LEU A 305 -17.22 11.74 -4.02
N PRO A 306 -17.51 10.52 -4.55
CA PRO A 306 -16.59 9.40 -4.49
C PRO A 306 -15.25 9.67 -5.18
N ARG A 307 -15.24 10.45 -6.27
CA ARG A 307 -14.01 10.90 -6.92
C ARG A 307 -13.16 11.76 -5.99
N LEU A 308 -13.78 12.73 -5.33
CA LEU A 308 -13.09 13.58 -4.36
C LEU A 308 -12.55 12.75 -3.19
N ALA A 309 -13.32 11.79 -2.67
CA ALA A 309 -12.86 10.88 -1.62
C ALA A 309 -11.64 10.05 -2.05
N LEU A 310 -11.65 9.52 -3.28
CA LEU A 310 -10.52 8.78 -3.84
C LEU A 310 -9.28 9.68 -4.02
N LEU A 311 -9.44 10.89 -4.53
CA LEU A 311 -8.35 11.85 -4.69
C LEU A 311 -7.80 12.31 -3.33
N ALA A 312 -8.67 12.58 -2.35
CA ALA A 312 -8.26 12.94 -1.00
C ALA A 312 -7.47 11.80 -0.32
N ALA A 313 -7.93 10.56 -0.46
CA ALA A 313 -7.20 9.39 0.03
C ALA A 313 -5.82 9.28 -0.65
N HIS A 314 -5.75 9.47 -1.97
CA HIS A 314 -4.48 9.43 -2.70
C HIS A 314 -3.49 10.52 -2.27
N LEU A 315 -3.97 11.71 -1.94
CA LEU A 315 -3.13 12.83 -1.51
C LEU A 315 -2.72 12.75 -0.03
N LEU A 316 -3.34 11.89 0.77
CA LEU A 316 -3.05 11.76 2.20
C LEU A 316 -1.57 11.45 2.50
N PRO A 317 -0.86 10.57 1.75
CA PRO A 317 0.56 10.34 1.93
C PRO A 317 1.44 11.58 1.69
N LEU A 318 0.91 12.56 0.97
CA LEU A 318 1.62 13.83 0.67
C LEU A 318 1.46 14.88 1.78
N LEU A 319 0.68 14.60 2.82
CA LEU A 319 0.63 15.48 3.99
C LEU A 319 2.04 15.64 4.57
N PRO A 320 2.36 16.82 5.14
CA PRO A 320 3.72 17.16 5.56
C PRO A 320 4.34 16.07 6.43
N ASN A 321 5.30 15.37 5.87
CA ASN A 321 6.17 14.43 6.54
C ASN A 321 7.58 14.52 5.93
N GLY A 322 8.57 13.96 6.63
CA GLY A 322 9.97 14.04 6.19
C GLY A 322 10.21 13.45 4.80
N ALA A 323 9.54 12.34 4.48
CA ALA A 323 9.69 11.66 3.19
C ALA A 323 9.13 12.50 2.03
N THR A 324 7.97 13.15 2.21
CA THR A 324 7.39 14.05 1.21
C THR A 324 8.31 15.26 0.96
N TYR A 325 8.84 15.85 2.03
CA TYR A 325 9.77 16.96 1.92
C TYR A 325 11.07 16.55 1.20
N ALA A 326 11.63 15.39 1.55
CA ALA A 326 12.79 14.84 0.88
C ALA A 326 12.51 14.53 -0.60
N ALA A 327 11.32 14.01 -0.94
CA ALA A 327 10.91 13.77 -2.32
C ALA A 327 10.86 15.06 -3.14
N LEU A 328 10.27 16.12 -2.59
CA LEU A 328 10.20 17.42 -3.27
C LEU A 328 11.59 18.01 -3.50
N ARG A 329 12.46 18.00 -2.48
CA ARG A 329 13.85 18.48 -2.63
C ARG A 329 14.59 17.71 -3.71
N TRP A 330 14.50 16.39 -3.73
CA TRP A 330 15.14 15.56 -4.73
C TRP A 330 14.63 15.85 -6.14
N LEU A 331 13.30 16.00 -6.32
CA LEU A 331 12.72 16.37 -7.62
C LEU A 331 13.21 17.72 -8.12
N LEU A 332 13.37 18.68 -7.21
CA LEU A 332 13.85 20.04 -7.52
C LEU A 332 15.38 20.12 -7.64
N GLY A 333 16.11 19.03 -7.44
CA GLY A 333 17.57 19.02 -7.49
C GLY A 333 18.26 19.75 -6.33
N LYS A 334 17.56 19.84 -5.15
CA LYS A 334 18.04 20.57 -3.96
C LYS A 334 18.41 19.63 -2.82
#